data_b7498111ab4a340510817cda136c9019
#
_entry.id   b7498111ab4a340510817cda136c9019
#
_cell.length_a   1.000
_cell.length_b   1.000
_cell.length_c   1.000
_cell.angle_alpha   90.00
_cell.angle_beta   90.00
_cell.angle_gamma   90.00
#
_symmetry.space_group_name_H-M   'P 1'
#
loop_
_entity.id
_entity.type
_entity.pdbx_description
1 polymer ?
#
loop_
_entity_poly.entity_id
_entity_poly.type
_entity_poly.pdbx_seq_one_letter_code
_entity_poly.pdbx_strand_id
1 'polypeptide(L)'
;VEAISAGNQKLQGYSAAVDQLGFARRELDDEDGRITVRIGFRNDASIKNVKDWKVSADDWYQIVRGLAMATGEAPEDTKVVGASTGSIILILSATYAFSKILAAIARHITGAAKEILTLQMSVEDLRQKKILTKTMEAEFQKLQSEVRAKAEKTIETEIKKLVLGAADGEKANAVTKSVQKLLKFGEDGGDIDFVAPPAADDESEEDDPKSDDMIAAIAEVRNAIASYQNEREAVKLLSNRKVDNS
;
A
#
# COMPACT_ATOMS: atom_id res chain seq x y z
N VAL A 1 -16.83 31.13 -10.33
CA VAL A 1 -15.48 31.54 -10.70
C VAL A 1 -14.74 32.10 -9.48
N GLU A 2 -15.34 33.05 -8.72
CA GLU A 2 -14.72 33.68 -7.54
C GLU A 2 -14.38 32.70 -6.41
N ALA A 3 -15.25 31.74 -6.11
CA ALA A 3 -15.01 30.74 -5.07
C ALA A 3 -13.81 29.83 -5.38
N ILE A 4 -13.60 29.49 -6.66
CA ILE A 4 -12.47 28.68 -7.13
C ILE A 4 -11.17 29.50 -7.03
N SER A 5 -11.22 30.77 -7.41
CA SER A 5 -10.07 31.69 -7.30
C SER A 5 -9.64 31.89 -5.84
N ALA A 6 -10.61 32.10 -4.93
CA ALA A 6 -10.35 32.22 -3.50
C ALA A 6 -9.80 30.90 -2.89
N GLY A 7 -10.28 29.76 -3.37
CA GLY A 7 -9.73 28.45 -3.01
C GLY A 7 -8.27 28.27 -3.42
N ASN A 8 -7.95 28.62 -4.66
CA ASN A 8 -6.58 28.55 -5.18
C ASN A 8 -5.62 29.49 -4.43
N GLN A 9 -6.04 30.70 -4.10
CA GLN A 9 -5.23 31.62 -3.31
C GLN A 9 -4.92 31.09 -1.90
N LYS A 10 -5.91 30.45 -1.24
CA LYS A 10 -5.69 29.80 0.06
C LYS A 10 -4.72 28.64 -0.05
N LEU A 11 -4.84 27.79 -1.09
CA LEU A 11 -3.93 26.68 -1.33
C LEU A 11 -2.50 27.16 -1.57
N GLN A 12 -2.31 28.22 -2.36
CA GLN A 12 -1.00 28.84 -2.56
C GLN A 12 -0.42 29.41 -1.25
N GLY A 13 -1.27 30.05 -0.42
CA GLY A 13 -0.84 30.54 0.89
C GLY A 13 -0.42 29.42 1.84
N TYR A 14 -1.11 28.29 1.84
CA TYR A 14 -0.71 27.13 2.64
C TYR A 14 0.59 26.49 2.12
N SER A 15 0.76 26.38 0.80
CA SER A 15 2.00 25.90 0.20
C SER A 15 3.20 26.75 0.63
N ALA A 16 3.08 28.08 0.48
CA ALA A 16 4.14 29.01 0.89
C ALA A 16 4.47 28.94 2.40
N ALA A 17 3.45 28.75 3.26
CA ALA A 17 3.64 28.58 4.69
C ALA A 17 4.35 27.27 5.03
N VAL A 18 4.02 26.18 4.36
CA VAL A 18 4.68 24.87 4.50
C VAL A 18 6.15 24.96 4.08
N ASP A 19 6.44 25.68 2.98
CA ASP A 19 7.80 25.91 2.49
C ASP A 19 8.64 26.74 3.49
N GLN A 20 8.04 27.80 4.09
CA GLN A 20 8.68 28.62 5.10
C GLN A 20 8.96 27.88 6.43
N LEU A 21 8.14 26.89 6.77
CA LEU A 21 8.35 26.05 7.93
C LEU A 21 9.44 24.98 7.76
N GLY A 22 10.13 24.99 6.62
CA GLY A 22 11.18 24.00 6.30
C GLY A 22 10.63 22.59 6.08
N PHE A 23 9.31 22.46 5.94
CA PHE A 23 8.64 21.25 5.41
C PHE A 23 8.67 21.26 3.87
N ALA A 24 9.39 22.23 3.29
CA ALA A 24 9.67 22.24 1.87
C ALA A 24 10.12 20.82 1.49
N ARG A 25 9.45 20.28 0.51
CA ARG A 25 9.87 19.09 -0.22
C ARG A 25 11.39 19.18 -0.31
N ARG A 26 12.14 18.41 0.49
CA ARG A 26 13.49 18.08 0.07
C ARG A 26 13.29 17.66 -1.36
N GLU A 27 13.86 18.41 -2.29
CA GLU A 27 14.01 17.95 -3.64
C GLU A 27 14.64 16.58 -3.45
N LEU A 28 13.78 15.55 -3.55
CA LEU A 28 14.27 14.20 -3.64
C LEU A 28 15.06 14.30 -4.92
N ASP A 29 16.40 14.25 -4.81
CA ASP A 29 17.26 14.27 -5.97
C ASP A 29 16.57 13.41 -7.02
N ASP A 30 16.07 14.05 -8.06
CA ASP A 30 15.38 13.43 -9.17
C ASP A 30 16.46 12.67 -9.95
N GLU A 31 16.92 11.56 -9.33
CA GLU A 31 17.71 10.58 -10.05
C GLU A 31 16.74 10.05 -11.10
N ASP A 32 16.94 10.45 -12.34
CA ASP A 32 16.10 10.17 -13.50
C ASP A 32 15.45 8.78 -13.45
N GLY A 33 14.12 8.74 -13.47
CA GLY A 33 13.34 7.51 -13.54
C GLY A 33 13.06 6.79 -12.21
N ARG A 34 13.30 7.41 -11.05
CA ARG A 34 12.93 6.83 -9.75
C ARG A 34 11.54 7.28 -9.30
N ILE A 35 10.87 6.40 -8.59
CA ILE A 35 9.51 6.62 -8.08
C ILE A 35 9.52 6.65 -6.56
N THR A 36 8.89 7.66 -6.00
CA THR A 36 8.72 7.77 -4.55
C THR A 36 7.53 6.92 -4.10
N VAL A 37 7.79 5.99 -3.19
CA VAL A 37 6.79 5.13 -2.56
C VAL A 37 6.62 5.54 -1.11
N ARG A 38 5.38 5.75 -0.67
CA ARG A 38 5.01 6.08 0.71
C ARG A 38 4.33 4.89 1.35
N ILE A 39 4.87 4.45 2.47
CA ILE A 39 4.37 3.31 3.23
C ILE A 39 3.80 3.82 4.55
N GLY A 40 2.49 3.72 4.70
CA GLY A 40 1.77 4.19 5.89
C GLY A 40 1.52 3.05 6.87
N PHE A 41 2.09 3.16 8.08
CA PHE A 41 1.86 2.21 9.17
C PHE A 41 0.65 2.65 9.99
N ARG A 42 -0.52 2.11 9.65
CA ARG A 42 -1.81 2.48 10.23
C ARG A 42 -2.52 1.29 10.87
N ASN A 43 -3.49 1.57 11.72
CA ASN A 43 -4.34 0.57 12.38
C ASN A 43 -3.50 -0.48 13.13
N ASP A 44 -3.67 -1.78 12.82
CA ASP A 44 -2.95 -2.87 13.47
C ASP A 44 -1.49 -2.98 12.98
N ALA A 45 -1.20 -2.43 11.79
CA ALA A 45 0.17 -2.26 11.30
C ALA A 45 0.92 -1.08 11.97
N SER A 46 0.29 -0.34 12.89
CA SER A 46 0.90 0.82 13.55
C SER A 46 2.11 0.42 14.38
N ILE A 47 3.17 1.21 14.26
CA ILE A 47 4.40 1.07 15.05
C ILE A 47 4.23 1.88 16.34
N LYS A 48 4.12 1.20 17.47
CA LYS A 48 3.85 1.82 18.78
C LYS A 48 5.10 1.98 19.65
N ASN A 49 6.14 1.20 19.37
CA ASN A 49 7.37 1.18 20.15
C ASN A 49 8.57 0.70 19.31
N VAL A 50 9.77 0.74 19.89
CA VAL A 50 11.03 0.37 19.22
C VAL A 50 11.07 -1.12 18.80
N LYS A 51 10.39 -2.00 19.54
CA LYS A 51 10.28 -3.42 19.17
C LYS A 51 9.46 -3.59 17.90
N ASP A 52 8.32 -2.91 17.81
CA ASP A 52 7.47 -2.93 16.62
C ASP A 52 8.22 -2.35 15.42
N TRP A 53 8.98 -1.25 15.63
CA TRP A 53 9.84 -0.68 14.60
C TRP A 53 10.84 -1.69 14.04
N LYS A 54 11.55 -2.42 14.93
CA LYS A 54 12.49 -3.44 14.50
C LYS A 54 11.81 -4.52 13.65
N VAL A 55 10.67 -5.04 14.11
CA VAL A 55 9.92 -6.08 13.38
C VAL A 55 9.46 -5.55 12.02
N SER A 56 8.90 -4.35 11.97
CA SER A 56 8.46 -3.73 10.72
C SER A 56 9.63 -3.47 9.76
N ALA A 57 10.78 -3.03 10.28
CA ALA A 57 11.97 -2.81 9.47
C ALA A 57 12.49 -4.14 8.87
N ASP A 58 12.53 -5.22 9.66
CA ASP A 58 12.92 -6.54 9.18
C ASP A 58 11.93 -7.07 8.13
N ASP A 59 10.63 -6.86 8.33
CA ASP A 59 9.59 -7.25 7.38
C ASP A 59 9.73 -6.48 6.05
N TRP A 60 9.91 -5.17 6.12
CA TRP A 60 10.08 -4.35 4.92
C TRP A 60 11.41 -4.61 4.21
N TYR A 61 12.48 -4.91 4.93
CA TYR A 61 13.72 -5.37 4.32
C TYR A 61 13.50 -6.65 3.50
N GLN A 62 12.77 -7.63 4.05
CA GLN A 62 12.48 -8.87 3.33
C GLN A 62 11.55 -8.64 2.13
N ILE A 63 10.58 -7.73 2.24
CA ILE A 63 9.72 -7.32 1.14
C ILE A 63 10.55 -6.72 0.00
N VAL A 64 11.37 -5.71 0.33
CA VAL A 64 12.24 -5.04 -0.65
C VAL A 64 13.20 -6.03 -1.29
N ARG A 65 13.86 -6.88 -0.49
CA ARG A 65 14.78 -7.90 -1.00
C ARG A 65 14.11 -8.84 -2.00
N GLY A 66 12.93 -9.36 -1.69
CA GLY A 66 12.25 -10.30 -2.58
C GLY A 66 11.77 -9.64 -3.88
N LEU A 67 11.29 -8.40 -3.84
CA LEU A 67 10.87 -7.67 -5.02
C LEU A 67 12.07 -7.23 -5.88
N ALA A 68 13.17 -6.76 -5.27
CA ALA A 68 14.40 -6.44 -5.97
C ALA A 68 15.00 -7.68 -6.67
N MET A 69 15.01 -8.84 -6.00
CA MET A 69 15.40 -10.09 -6.63
C MET A 69 14.50 -10.46 -7.83
N ALA A 70 13.22 -10.12 -7.78
CA ALA A 70 12.30 -10.34 -8.88
C ALA A 70 12.62 -9.44 -10.09
N THR A 71 13.04 -8.20 -9.88
CA THR A 71 13.44 -7.27 -10.94
C THR A 71 14.90 -7.44 -11.39
N GLY A 72 15.68 -8.26 -10.70
CA GLY A 72 17.11 -8.42 -10.95
C GLY A 72 17.95 -7.28 -10.39
N GLU A 73 17.42 -6.54 -9.42
CA GLU A 73 18.04 -5.42 -8.72
C GLU A 73 18.60 -5.83 -7.37
N ALA A 74 19.46 -5.01 -6.78
CA ALA A 74 19.90 -5.18 -5.40
C ALA A 74 18.90 -4.51 -4.44
N PRO A 75 18.69 -5.05 -3.22
CA PRO A 75 17.84 -4.39 -2.22
C PRO A 75 18.30 -2.97 -1.88
N GLU A 76 19.59 -2.70 -2.00
CA GLU A 76 20.26 -1.43 -1.74
C GLU A 76 19.90 -0.36 -2.78
N ASP A 77 19.38 -0.75 -3.95
CA ASP A 77 18.88 0.16 -4.96
C ASP A 77 17.59 0.85 -4.52
N THR A 78 16.86 0.27 -3.55
CA THR A 78 15.70 0.92 -2.92
C THR A 78 16.16 1.72 -1.71
N LYS A 79 16.16 3.05 -1.83
CA LYS A 79 16.69 3.96 -0.80
C LYS A 79 15.57 4.42 0.15
N VAL A 80 15.86 4.50 1.45
CA VAL A 80 14.99 5.20 2.41
C VAL A 80 15.34 6.69 2.34
N VAL A 81 14.41 7.51 1.85
CA VAL A 81 14.63 8.95 1.65
C VAL A 81 13.96 9.81 2.72
N GLY A 82 13.11 9.20 3.55
CA GLY A 82 12.50 9.91 4.67
C GLY A 82 11.62 9.04 5.54
N ALA A 83 11.31 9.58 6.70
CA ALA A 83 10.27 9.07 7.60
C ALA A 83 9.60 10.24 8.29
N SER A 84 8.29 10.17 8.51
CA SER A 84 7.57 11.20 9.24
C SER A 84 6.86 10.63 10.45
N THR A 85 6.66 11.49 11.48
CA THR A 85 5.99 11.16 12.73
C THR A 85 4.52 11.54 12.67
N GLY A 86 3.68 10.84 13.44
CA GLY A 86 2.22 11.06 13.49
C GLY A 86 1.47 9.78 13.16
N SER A 87 1.31 9.43 11.91
CA SER A 87 1.29 8.04 11.44
C SER A 87 2.67 7.79 10.88
N ILE A 88 3.40 6.78 11.33
CA ILE A 88 4.74 6.54 10.81
C ILE A 88 4.60 6.27 9.32
N ILE A 89 5.25 7.10 8.51
CA ILE A 89 5.30 6.98 7.07
C ILE A 89 6.76 6.77 6.70
N LEU A 90 7.06 5.63 6.10
CA LEU A 90 8.37 5.37 5.49
C LEU A 90 8.30 5.82 4.03
N ILE A 91 9.28 6.58 3.59
CA ILE A 91 9.38 7.08 2.22
C ILE A 91 10.55 6.39 1.55
N LEU A 92 10.29 5.68 0.47
CA LEU A 92 11.27 4.96 -0.32
C LEU A 92 11.42 5.64 -1.69
N SER A 93 12.64 5.67 -2.21
CA SER A 93 12.95 5.96 -3.59
C SER A 93 13.30 4.64 -4.28
N ALA A 94 12.55 4.25 -5.28
CA ALA A 94 12.63 2.96 -5.94
C ALA A 94 12.67 3.10 -7.46
N THR A 95 13.18 2.09 -8.15
CA THR A 95 13.21 2.05 -9.61
C THR A 95 11.79 1.89 -10.18
N TYR A 96 11.63 2.20 -11.46
CA TYR A 96 10.37 2.00 -12.17
C TYR A 96 9.93 0.52 -12.15
N ALA A 97 10.85 -0.41 -12.40
CA ALA A 97 10.53 -1.85 -12.45
C ALA A 97 10.04 -2.36 -11.09
N PHE A 98 10.73 -2.01 -10.01
CA PHE A 98 10.31 -2.32 -8.65
C PHE A 98 8.94 -1.73 -8.32
N SER A 99 8.75 -0.45 -8.63
CA SER A 99 7.50 0.27 -8.34
C SER A 99 6.31 -0.30 -9.11
N LYS A 100 6.50 -0.71 -10.36
CA LYS A 100 5.46 -1.35 -11.18
C LYS A 100 5.01 -2.69 -10.58
N ILE A 101 5.95 -3.53 -10.14
CA ILE A 101 5.62 -4.78 -9.46
C ILE A 101 4.92 -4.50 -8.13
N LEU A 102 5.43 -3.58 -7.33
CA LEU A 102 4.82 -3.24 -6.04
C LEU A 102 3.40 -2.68 -6.21
N ALA A 103 3.14 -1.84 -7.23
CA ALA A 103 1.81 -1.32 -7.54
C ALA A 103 0.83 -2.43 -7.91
N ALA A 104 1.25 -3.37 -8.78
CA ALA A 104 0.43 -4.51 -9.16
C ALA A 104 0.07 -5.39 -7.94
N ILE A 105 1.05 -5.64 -7.06
CA ILE A 105 0.83 -6.38 -5.82
C ILE A 105 -0.10 -5.63 -4.87
N ALA A 106 0.12 -4.34 -4.65
CA ALA A 106 -0.68 -3.50 -3.74
C ALA A 106 -2.17 -3.52 -4.13
N ARG A 107 -2.49 -3.50 -5.41
CA ARG A 107 -3.87 -3.62 -5.91
C ARG A 107 -4.52 -4.95 -5.50
N HIS A 108 -3.83 -6.06 -5.68
CA HIS A 108 -4.35 -7.40 -5.33
C HIS A 108 -4.47 -7.58 -3.82
N ILE A 109 -3.51 -7.06 -3.05
CA ILE A 109 -3.54 -7.06 -1.58
C ILE A 109 -4.75 -6.30 -1.07
N THR A 110 -4.97 -5.10 -1.59
CA THR A 110 -6.11 -4.26 -1.18
C THR A 110 -7.43 -4.94 -1.51
N GLY A 111 -7.53 -5.62 -2.66
CA GLY A 111 -8.70 -6.42 -3.03
C GLY A 111 -8.96 -7.58 -2.06
N ALA A 112 -7.90 -8.34 -1.72
CA ALA A 112 -8.01 -9.44 -0.76
C ALA A 112 -8.36 -8.94 0.66
N ALA A 113 -7.72 -7.86 1.11
CA ALA A 113 -8.01 -7.26 2.42
C ALA A 113 -9.48 -6.78 2.51
N LYS A 114 -10.01 -6.22 1.42
CA LYS A 114 -11.42 -5.82 1.31
C LYS A 114 -12.36 -7.03 1.42
N GLU A 115 -12.09 -8.12 0.71
CA GLU A 115 -12.88 -9.35 0.75
C GLU A 115 -12.87 -9.97 2.16
N ILE A 116 -11.70 -10.02 2.83
CA ILE A 116 -11.57 -10.48 4.21
C ILE A 116 -12.35 -9.59 5.17
N LEU A 117 -12.30 -8.27 5.00
CA LEU A 117 -13.06 -7.32 5.81
C LEU A 117 -14.56 -7.55 5.68
N THR A 118 -15.06 -7.80 4.47
CA THR A 118 -16.48 -8.14 4.23
C THR A 118 -16.89 -9.40 4.96
N LEU A 119 -16.02 -10.43 4.97
CA LEU A 119 -16.27 -11.65 5.74
C LEU A 119 -16.31 -11.38 7.25
N GLN A 120 -15.40 -10.56 7.77
CA GLN A 120 -15.38 -10.15 9.17
C GLN A 120 -16.64 -9.38 9.57
N MET A 121 -17.15 -8.50 8.70
CA MET A 121 -18.43 -7.81 8.89
C MET A 121 -19.58 -8.78 9.01
N SER A 122 -19.64 -9.78 8.13
CA SER A 122 -20.68 -10.79 8.13
C SER A 122 -20.66 -11.61 9.43
N VAL A 123 -19.47 -12.00 9.90
CA VAL A 123 -19.30 -12.70 11.19
C VAL A 123 -19.83 -11.85 12.34
N GLU A 124 -19.48 -10.56 12.33
CA GLU A 124 -19.86 -9.65 13.39
C GLU A 124 -21.38 -9.38 13.39
N ASP A 125 -22.01 -9.24 12.23
CA ASP A 125 -23.46 -9.11 12.11
C ASP A 125 -24.20 -10.36 12.65
N LEU A 126 -23.71 -11.57 12.30
CA LEU A 126 -24.27 -12.82 12.83
C LEU A 126 -24.08 -12.95 14.34
N ARG A 127 -22.94 -12.49 14.86
CA ARG A 127 -22.67 -12.45 16.31
C ARG A 127 -23.63 -11.50 17.01
N GLN A 128 -23.91 -10.34 16.43
CA GLN A 128 -24.87 -9.36 16.97
C GLN A 128 -26.29 -9.92 17.02
N LYS A 129 -26.69 -10.63 15.97
CA LYS A 129 -27.98 -11.30 15.90
C LYS A 129 -28.05 -12.52 16.79
N LYS A 130 -27.00 -12.90 17.51
CA LYS A 130 -26.89 -14.09 18.38
C LYS A 130 -27.17 -15.41 17.66
N ILE A 131 -26.92 -15.47 16.35
CA ILE A 131 -27.14 -16.67 15.53
C ILE A 131 -25.81 -17.30 15.06
N LEU A 132 -24.66 -16.69 15.39
CA LEU A 132 -23.36 -17.22 15.04
C LEU A 132 -23.06 -18.49 15.81
N THR A 133 -22.82 -19.59 15.09
CA THR A 133 -22.44 -20.89 15.64
C THR A 133 -20.94 -21.15 15.46
N LYS A 134 -20.37 -22.06 16.26
CA LYS A 134 -18.95 -22.47 16.10
C LYS A 134 -18.65 -23.04 14.71
N THR A 135 -19.63 -23.75 14.11
CA THR A 135 -19.49 -24.29 12.74
C THR A 135 -19.39 -23.15 11.72
N MET A 136 -20.23 -22.11 11.86
CA MET A 136 -20.17 -20.92 11.00
C MET A 136 -18.84 -20.17 11.17
N GLU A 137 -18.36 -20.01 12.41
CA GLU A 137 -17.03 -19.38 12.65
C GLU A 137 -15.92 -20.15 11.94
N ALA A 138 -15.90 -21.47 12.04
CA ALA A 138 -14.91 -22.32 11.37
C ALA A 138 -14.99 -22.18 9.83
N GLU A 139 -16.19 -22.10 9.27
CA GLU A 139 -16.38 -21.93 7.82
C GLU A 139 -15.89 -20.54 7.36
N PHE A 140 -16.17 -19.48 8.12
CA PHE A 140 -15.63 -18.16 7.82
C PHE A 140 -14.10 -18.10 7.88
N GLN A 141 -13.47 -18.76 8.86
CA GLN A 141 -12.01 -18.87 8.91
C GLN A 141 -11.44 -19.59 7.70
N LYS A 142 -12.12 -20.66 7.24
CA LYS A 142 -11.75 -21.37 6.03
C LYS A 142 -11.84 -20.47 4.80
N LEU A 143 -12.95 -19.74 4.63
CA LEU A 143 -13.14 -18.77 3.55
C LEU A 143 -12.06 -17.69 3.54
N GLN A 144 -11.69 -17.14 4.70
CA GLN A 144 -10.58 -16.19 4.79
C GLN A 144 -9.25 -16.79 4.32
N SER A 145 -8.98 -18.04 4.69
CA SER A 145 -7.78 -18.76 4.26
C SER A 145 -7.77 -18.99 2.74
N GLU A 146 -8.93 -19.29 2.16
CA GLU A 146 -9.10 -19.45 0.70
C GLU A 146 -8.88 -18.12 -0.04
N VAL A 147 -9.40 -17.00 0.48
CA VAL A 147 -9.15 -15.66 -0.09
C VAL A 147 -7.68 -15.34 -0.10
N ARG A 148 -6.96 -15.59 1.01
CA ARG A 148 -5.50 -15.38 1.09
C ARG A 148 -4.76 -16.24 0.07
N ALA A 149 -5.03 -17.52 0.04
CA ALA A 149 -4.37 -18.45 -0.89
C ALA A 149 -4.62 -18.07 -2.36
N LYS A 150 -5.84 -17.62 -2.69
CA LYS A 150 -6.18 -17.11 -4.02
C LYS A 150 -5.40 -15.84 -4.36
N ALA A 151 -5.31 -14.90 -3.41
CA ALA A 151 -4.55 -13.67 -3.58
C ALA A 151 -3.05 -13.95 -3.79
N GLU A 152 -2.44 -14.81 -2.96
CA GLU A 152 -1.03 -15.23 -3.11
C GLU A 152 -0.78 -15.80 -4.51
N LYS A 153 -1.61 -16.75 -4.95
CA LYS A 153 -1.47 -17.38 -6.26
C LYS A 153 -1.64 -16.39 -7.41
N THR A 154 -2.58 -15.45 -7.29
CA THR A 154 -2.80 -14.41 -8.30
C THR A 154 -1.59 -13.49 -8.39
N ILE A 155 -1.08 -13.02 -7.26
CA ILE A 155 0.09 -12.15 -7.18
C ILE A 155 1.33 -12.87 -7.73
N GLU A 156 1.58 -14.11 -7.34
CA GLU A 156 2.69 -14.89 -7.89
C GLU A 156 2.60 -15.03 -9.42
N THR A 157 1.40 -15.20 -9.95
CA THR A 157 1.17 -15.28 -11.38
C THR A 157 1.46 -13.95 -12.08
N GLU A 158 1.05 -12.84 -11.50
CA GLU A 158 1.33 -11.49 -12.01
C GLU A 158 2.84 -11.18 -11.98
N ILE A 159 3.52 -11.49 -10.88
CA ILE A 159 4.97 -11.30 -10.78
C ILE A 159 5.70 -12.11 -11.85
N LYS A 160 5.31 -13.37 -12.06
CA LYS A 160 5.91 -14.23 -13.12
C LYS A 160 5.73 -13.65 -14.53
N LYS A 161 4.65 -12.89 -14.78
CA LYS A 161 4.45 -12.21 -16.06
C LYS A 161 5.32 -10.96 -16.21
N LEU A 162 5.54 -10.24 -15.10
CA LEU A 162 6.30 -8.98 -15.07
C LEU A 162 7.82 -9.21 -15.03
N VAL A 163 8.26 -10.37 -14.54
CA VAL A 163 9.68 -10.74 -14.43
C VAL A 163 10.12 -11.48 -15.67
N LEU A 164 11.04 -10.89 -16.42
CA LEU A 164 11.68 -11.51 -17.57
C LEU A 164 12.75 -12.52 -17.09
N GLY A 165 12.39 -13.79 -17.02
CA GLY A 165 13.34 -14.88 -16.76
C GLY A 165 12.80 -15.97 -15.84
N ALA A 166 13.37 -17.17 -15.93
CA ALA A 166 13.07 -18.26 -15.02
C ALA A 166 13.60 -17.93 -13.63
N ALA A 167 12.69 -17.74 -12.67
CA ALA A 167 13.10 -17.59 -11.28
C ALA A 167 13.72 -18.91 -10.79
N ASP A 168 14.97 -18.87 -10.32
CA ASP A 168 15.53 -19.98 -9.57
C ASP A 168 14.76 -20.17 -8.24
N GLY A 169 14.95 -21.30 -7.57
CA GLY A 169 14.17 -21.64 -6.38
C GLY A 169 14.34 -20.62 -5.23
N GLU A 170 15.50 -19.97 -5.13
CA GLU A 170 15.76 -18.97 -4.10
C GLU A 170 14.96 -17.68 -4.36
N LYS A 171 14.95 -17.20 -5.60
CA LYS A 171 14.18 -16.03 -6.01
C LYS A 171 12.68 -16.25 -5.80
N ALA A 172 12.17 -17.43 -6.22
CA ALA A 172 10.78 -17.78 -6.02
C ALA A 172 10.38 -17.75 -4.54
N ASN A 173 11.20 -18.34 -3.66
CA ASN A 173 10.96 -18.34 -2.22
C ASN A 173 11.01 -16.92 -1.61
N ALA A 174 11.94 -16.08 -2.04
CA ALA A 174 12.04 -14.70 -1.58
C ALA A 174 10.81 -13.89 -1.96
N VAL A 175 10.36 -14.02 -3.21
CA VAL A 175 9.13 -13.37 -3.71
C VAL A 175 7.90 -13.83 -2.93
N THR A 176 7.72 -15.15 -2.74
CA THR A 176 6.58 -15.70 -1.98
C THR A 176 6.56 -15.13 -0.55
N LYS A 177 7.69 -15.09 0.15
CA LYS A 177 7.77 -14.47 1.48
C LYS A 177 7.42 -12.99 1.49
N SER A 178 7.87 -12.25 0.46
CA SER A 178 7.52 -10.83 0.32
C SER A 178 6.02 -10.62 0.13
N VAL A 179 5.39 -11.42 -0.70
CA VAL A 179 3.94 -11.40 -0.95
C VAL A 179 3.16 -11.68 0.33
N GLN A 180 3.54 -12.71 1.09
CA GLN A 180 2.90 -13.05 2.36
C GLN A 180 2.99 -11.91 3.39
N LYS A 181 4.16 -11.27 3.49
CA LYS A 181 4.35 -10.11 4.38
C LYS A 181 3.54 -8.90 3.94
N LEU A 182 3.49 -8.64 2.64
CA LEU A 182 2.69 -7.56 2.08
C LEU A 182 1.19 -7.80 2.27
N LEU A 183 0.70 -9.03 2.08
CA LEU A 183 -0.70 -9.40 2.35
C LEU A 183 -1.04 -9.15 3.82
N LYS A 184 -0.19 -9.61 4.74
CA LYS A 184 -0.37 -9.36 6.17
C LYS A 184 -0.38 -7.86 6.49
N PHE A 185 0.56 -7.09 5.93
CA PHE A 185 0.63 -5.64 6.11
C PHE A 185 -0.67 -4.95 5.67
N GLY A 186 -1.23 -5.32 4.50
CA GLY A 186 -2.49 -4.78 4.01
C GLY A 186 -3.70 -5.18 4.90
N GLU A 187 -3.77 -6.45 5.35
CA GLU A 187 -4.82 -6.93 6.28
C GLU A 187 -4.76 -6.17 7.61
N ASP A 188 -3.57 -5.91 8.14
CA ASP A 188 -3.33 -5.14 9.36
C ASP A 188 -3.67 -3.64 9.16
N GLY A 189 -3.99 -3.23 7.93
CA GLY A 189 -4.44 -1.88 7.57
C GLY A 189 -3.31 -0.91 7.28
N GLY A 190 -2.14 -1.41 6.94
CA GLY A 190 -1.09 -0.63 6.31
C GLY A 190 -1.49 -0.20 4.91
N ASP A 191 -0.93 0.91 4.44
CA ASP A 191 -1.17 1.42 3.09
C ASP A 191 0.14 1.67 2.34
N ILE A 192 0.05 1.62 1.01
CA ILE A 192 1.15 1.87 0.09
C ILE A 192 0.65 2.86 -0.94
N ASP A 193 1.20 4.07 -0.95
CA ASP A 193 0.90 5.11 -1.92
C ASP A 193 2.15 5.42 -2.76
N PHE A 194 1.95 5.87 -3.97
CA PHE A 194 3.01 6.24 -4.89
C PHE A 194 2.89 7.73 -5.21
N VAL A 195 4.00 8.44 -5.17
CA VAL A 195 4.04 9.81 -5.66
C VAL A 195 4.27 9.73 -7.16
N ALA A 196 3.31 10.22 -7.93
CA ALA A 196 3.49 10.32 -9.37
C ALA A 196 4.74 11.16 -9.69
N PRO A 197 5.56 10.76 -10.66
CA PRO A 197 6.61 11.62 -11.17
C PRO A 197 6.00 12.97 -11.58
N PRO A 198 6.74 14.09 -11.48
CA PRO A 198 6.27 15.35 -12.00
C PRO A 198 5.90 15.14 -13.48
N ALA A 199 4.79 15.73 -13.92
CA ALA A 199 4.49 15.79 -15.34
C ALA A 199 5.69 16.42 -16.04
N ALA A 200 6.16 15.81 -17.13
CA ALA A 200 7.23 16.42 -17.93
C ALA A 200 6.80 17.84 -18.24
N ASP A 201 7.69 18.79 -18.00
CA ASP A 201 7.46 20.19 -18.39
C ASP A 201 7.14 20.20 -19.88
N ASP A 202 6.15 21.02 -20.29
CA ASP A 202 5.56 21.10 -21.64
C ASP A 202 6.58 21.23 -22.82
N GLU A 203 7.87 21.26 -22.54
CA GLU A 203 8.93 21.43 -23.54
C GLU A 203 9.59 20.09 -23.98
N SER A 204 9.30 18.97 -23.34
CA SER A 204 9.76 17.65 -23.79
C SER A 204 8.63 16.92 -24.51
N GLU A 205 8.58 17.03 -25.85
CA GLU A 205 7.63 16.37 -26.75
C GLU A 205 7.80 14.83 -26.85
N GLU A 206 8.46 14.19 -25.93
CA GLU A 206 8.52 12.73 -25.88
C GLU A 206 7.53 12.23 -24.82
N ASP A 207 6.31 11.86 -25.27
CA ASP A 207 5.40 10.98 -24.53
C ASP A 207 6.16 9.71 -24.14
N ASP A 208 6.68 9.64 -22.90
CA ASP A 208 7.25 8.40 -22.39
C ASP A 208 6.10 7.46 -21.97
N PRO A 209 5.79 6.43 -22.79
CA PRO A 209 4.68 5.51 -22.51
C PRO A 209 4.83 4.80 -21.15
N LYS A 210 6.02 4.78 -20.57
CA LYS A 210 6.27 4.24 -19.23
C LYS A 210 5.67 5.13 -18.13
N SER A 211 5.66 6.46 -18.35
CA SER A 211 5.06 7.40 -17.41
C SER A 211 3.55 7.22 -17.34
N ASP A 212 2.88 7.10 -18.48
CA ASP A 212 1.42 6.95 -18.55
C ASP A 212 0.93 5.64 -17.93
N ASP A 213 1.61 4.53 -18.22
CA ASP A 213 1.33 3.23 -17.61
C ASP A 213 1.45 3.28 -16.08
N MET A 214 2.46 4.01 -15.57
CA MET A 214 2.67 4.12 -14.14
C MET A 214 1.65 5.05 -13.48
N ILE A 215 1.29 6.15 -14.12
CA ILE A 215 0.23 7.07 -13.64
C ILE A 215 -1.09 6.31 -13.53
N ALA A 216 -1.45 5.52 -14.55
CA ALA A 216 -2.65 4.68 -14.53
C ALA A 216 -2.61 3.65 -13.38
N ALA A 217 -1.49 2.96 -13.20
CA ALA A 217 -1.31 1.98 -12.13
C ALA A 217 -1.42 2.63 -10.74
N ILE A 218 -0.84 3.81 -10.54
CA ILE A 218 -0.95 4.59 -9.30
C ILE A 218 -2.41 4.97 -9.03
N ALA A 219 -3.14 5.44 -10.03
CA ALA A 219 -4.54 5.82 -9.88
C ALA A 219 -5.41 4.61 -9.47
N GLU A 220 -5.19 3.44 -10.07
CA GLU A 220 -5.89 2.21 -9.69
C GLU A 220 -5.61 1.81 -8.23
N VAL A 221 -4.34 1.84 -7.80
CA VAL A 221 -3.97 1.53 -6.41
C VAL A 221 -4.61 2.50 -5.43
N ARG A 222 -4.58 3.81 -5.71
CA ARG A 222 -5.21 4.83 -4.86
C ARG A 222 -6.70 4.65 -4.73
N ASN A 223 -7.39 4.36 -5.83
CA ASN A 223 -8.83 4.09 -5.81
C ASN A 223 -9.17 2.84 -4.99
N ALA A 224 -8.39 1.78 -5.13
CA ALA A 224 -8.56 0.55 -4.36
C ALA A 224 -8.36 0.80 -2.85
N ILE A 225 -7.29 1.50 -2.47
CA ILE A 225 -6.98 1.85 -1.07
C ILE A 225 -8.07 2.74 -0.48
N ALA A 226 -8.52 3.78 -1.20
CA ALA A 226 -9.58 4.67 -0.73
C ALA A 226 -10.89 3.89 -0.47
N SER A 227 -11.27 3.00 -1.38
CA SER A 227 -12.43 2.13 -1.21
C SER A 227 -12.31 1.23 0.03
N TYR A 228 -11.17 0.60 0.22
CA TYR A 228 -10.90 -0.25 1.39
C TYR A 228 -10.94 0.53 2.71
N GLN A 229 -10.33 1.72 2.76
CA GLN A 229 -10.32 2.55 3.97
C GLN A 229 -11.73 3.00 4.34
N ASN A 230 -12.55 3.42 3.38
CA ASN A 230 -13.94 3.81 3.62
C ASN A 230 -14.77 2.65 4.20
N GLU A 231 -14.61 1.44 3.69
CA GLU A 231 -15.30 0.27 4.22
C GLU A 231 -14.81 -0.08 5.64
N ARG A 232 -13.51 0.01 5.89
CA ARG A 232 -12.93 -0.23 7.21
C ARG A 232 -13.42 0.77 8.27
N GLU A 233 -13.59 2.03 7.91
CA GLU A 233 -14.19 3.04 8.80
C GLU A 233 -15.66 2.74 9.10
N ALA A 234 -16.42 2.33 8.09
CA ALA A 234 -17.81 1.91 8.27
C ALA A 234 -17.92 0.75 9.26
N VAL A 235 -17.03 -0.23 9.19
CA VAL A 235 -16.96 -1.36 10.15
C VAL A 235 -16.71 -0.88 11.57
N LYS A 236 -15.73 0.03 11.75
CA LYS A 236 -15.42 0.61 13.08
C LYS A 236 -16.61 1.34 13.68
N LEU A 237 -17.34 2.10 12.87
CA LEU A 237 -18.55 2.81 13.30
C LEU A 237 -19.64 1.84 13.74
N LEU A 238 -19.82 0.71 13.03
CA LEU A 238 -20.78 -0.33 13.40
C LEU A 238 -20.39 -1.03 14.70
N SER A 239 -19.11 -1.28 14.93
CA SER A 239 -18.63 -1.92 16.15
C SER A 239 -18.71 -0.99 17.38
N ASN A 240 -18.51 0.32 17.22
CA ASN A 240 -18.56 1.29 18.30
C ASN A 240 -19.98 1.65 18.75
N ARG A 241 -20.99 1.58 17.86
CA ARG A 241 -22.40 1.83 18.23
C ARG A 241 -22.96 0.87 19.27
N LYS A 242 -22.26 -0.21 19.61
CA LYS A 242 -22.65 -1.19 20.61
C LYS A 242 -22.32 -0.79 22.04
N VAL A 243 -21.27 0.00 22.23
CA VAL A 243 -20.78 0.35 23.58
C VAL A 243 -21.75 1.31 24.26
N ASP A 244 -22.49 2.11 23.48
CA ASP A 244 -23.44 3.10 24.03
C ASP A 244 -24.83 2.55 24.36
N ASN A 245 -25.14 1.30 24.00
CA ASN A 245 -26.44 0.67 24.23
C ASN A 245 -26.41 -0.52 25.22
N SER A 246 -25.34 -0.67 26.00
CA SER A 246 -25.18 -1.67 27.06
C SER A 246 -25.03 -0.99 28.39
#